data_75a1e411516784d41486487f805006d0
#
_entry.id   75a1e411516784d41486487f805006d0
#
_cell.length_a   1.000
_cell.length_b   1.000
_cell.length_c   1.000
_cell.angle_alpha   90.00
_cell.angle_beta   90.00
_cell.angle_gamma   90.00
#
_symmetry.space_group_name_H-M   'P 1'
#
loop_
_entity.id
_entity.type
_entity.pdbx_description
1 polymer ?
#
loop_
_entity_poly.entity_id
_entity_poly.type
_entity_poly.pdbx_seq_one_letter_code
_entity_poly.pdbx_strand_id
1 'polypeptide(L)'
;MTDTVSSSPLSGSFDFDLDADDITSVLRKHLEGYAPSLDRQQVGHIIEVGDGIARISGLPNTSVNELLEFEGGTLGLALNLDEESIGAVVLGEMGHIEEGQAVTATGRILSVPVGDGLLGRVVNPLGQALDGKGDVTSSETRRLEVQAPGVVDRQPVKEPLQTGIKSIDAMTPVGRGQRELVIGDRKTGKTAVCVDAIINQKGQGVKCIYVAIGQKGSTVAEVVATLEEAGAMEYTVVVTSPASDPAPFKYLAPYSGAAMGQHWMDNGEHALIVYDDLSKQAEAYRQLSLLLRRPPGREAYPGDVFYLHSRLLERSAKLGDHLGGGSLTALPVIETKEGDVSAYIPTNVISITDGQIYLQTDLFRSGVRPAVDVGISVSRVGGSAQTKAMKAVAGTLKLDLAQFRELEAFASFGSELDAVSKAQLDRGYKLTELLKQGLHSPMPMEEQVVSLYAGTKGFLDDLEVSDVRRFEQELLEEFRSRYSDLLGEIKSSGKLPDKDKLEEAIKAFTKRFQDSTKAKAASDGKPAAKDDKAAAKDEKPAAEKSAG
;
A
#
# COMPACT_ATOMS: atom_id res chain seq x y z
N MET A 1 70.56 0.27 60.52
CA MET A 1 69.82 1.21 61.32
C MET A 1 68.39 0.80 61.36
N THR A 2 68.03 0.31 62.48
CA THR A 2 66.74 -0.26 62.89
C THR A 2 65.84 0.89 63.32
N ASP A 3 64.62 0.89 62.77
CA ASP A 3 63.55 1.64 63.43
C ASP A 3 62.29 0.76 63.47
N THR A 4 62.01 0.45 64.70
CA THR A 4 60.83 -0.28 65.18
C THR A 4 59.61 0.64 65.16
N VAL A 5 58.49 0.19 64.56
CA VAL A 5 57.21 0.82 64.72
C VAL A 5 56.33 -0.07 65.60
N SER A 6 55.90 0.54 66.65
CA SER A 6 55.10 0.07 67.77
C SER A 6 53.69 -0.35 67.30
N SER A 7 53.27 -1.56 67.66
CA SER A 7 51.89 -2.07 67.58
C SER A 7 51.12 -1.66 68.83
N SER A 8 50.02 -0.92 68.63
CA SER A 8 49.01 -0.77 69.67
C SER A 8 47.75 -1.61 69.27
N PRO A 9 47.23 -2.40 70.17
CA PRO A 9 46.02 -3.18 69.90
C PRO A 9 44.77 -2.32 70.15
N LEU A 10 43.95 -2.11 69.15
CA LEU A 10 42.57 -1.64 69.29
C LEU A 10 41.66 -2.84 69.63
N SER A 11 41.48 -3.06 70.92
CA SER A 11 40.39 -3.91 71.43
C SER A 11 39.08 -3.11 71.46
N GLY A 12 38.30 -3.22 70.43
CA GLY A 12 36.91 -2.79 70.40
C GLY A 12 36.02 -4.04 70.24
N SER A 13 35.47 -4.51 71.36
CA SER A 13 34.43 -5.49 71.37
C SER A 13 33.16 -4.83 70.81
N PHE A 14 32.81 -5.17 69.56
CA PHE A 14 31.47 -4.91 69.06
C PHE A 14 30.56 -6.00 69.63
N ASP A 15 29.87 -5.70 70.73
CA ASP A 15 28.76 -6.44 71.23
C ASP A 15 27.56 -6.16 70.24
N PHE A 16 27.35 -7.07 69.30
CA PHE A 16 26.11 -7.15 68.54
C PHE A 16 25.10 -7.87 69.41
N ASP A 17 24.40 -7.10 70.28
CA ASP A 17 23.19 -7.57 70.92
C ASP A 17 22.05 -7.57 69.88
N LEU A 18 22.07 -8.60 69.02
CA LEU A 18 20.96 -8.88 68.09
C LEU A 18 19.91 -9.63 68.86
N ASP A 19 18.89 -8.90 69.32
CA ASP A 19 17.70 -9.48 69.95
C ASP A 19 17.02 -10.44 68.92
N ALA A 20 16.75 -11.67 69.37
CA ALA A 20 16.12 -12.70 68.52
C ALA A 20 14.75 -12.23 67.96
N ASP A 21 14.10 -11.29 68.66
CA ASP A 21 12.86 -10.66 68.23
C ASP A 21 13.06 -9.65 67.07
N ASP A 22 14.18 -8.94 67.03
CA ASP A 22 14.53 -8.03 65.93
C ASP A 22 14.84 -8.82 64.63
N ILE A 23 15.58 -9.90 64.72
CA ILE A 23 15.87 -10.79 63.58
C ILE A 23 14.58 -11.41 63.04
N THR A 24 13.69 -11.83 63.95
CA THR A 24 12.39 -12.44 63.56
C THR A 24 11.45 -11.40 62.94
N SER A 25 11.48 -10.13 63.40
CA SER A 25 10.69 -9.05 62.82
C SER A 25 11.16 -8.63 61.43
N VAL A 26 12.46 -8.57 61.21
CA VAL A 26 13.05 -8.28 59.88
C VAL A 26 12.81 -9.44 58.90
N LEU A 27 12.96 -10.69 59.36
CA LEU A 27 12.63 -11.87 58.56
C LEU A 27 11.14 -11.96 58.21
N ARG A 28 10.26 -11.64 59.17
CA ARG A 28 8.81 -11.56 58.90
C ARG A 28 8.47 -10.49 57.85
N LYS A 29 9.02 -9.30 57.99
CA LYS A 29 8.81 -8.19 57.06
C LYS A 29 9.32 -8.49 55.65
N HIS A 30 10.41 -9.24 55.50
CA HIS A 30 10.88 -9.72 54.20
C HIS A 30 10.11 -10.95 53.68
N LEU A 31 9.59 -11.81 54.57
CA LEU A 31 8.76 -12.95 54.19
C LEU A 31 7.30 -12.57 53.86
N GLU A 32 6.73 -11.54 54.48
CA GLU A 32 5.39 -11.01 54.16
C GLU A 32 5.34 -10.33 52.77
N GLY A 33 6.52 -9.89 52.22
CA GLY A 33 6.64 -9.40 50.85
C GLY A 33 7.13 -10.46 49.84
N TYR A 34 7.54 -11.63 50.30
CA TYR A 34 8.03 -12.71 49.45
C TYR A 34 6.88 -13.64 49.06
N ALA A 35 6.14 -13.22 48.05
CA ALA A 35 5.37 -14.17 47.25
C ALA A 35 6.40 -14.83 46.30
N PRO A 36 6.80 -16.10 46.44
CA PRO A 36 7.57 -16.76 45.40
C PRO A 36 6.65 -16.83 44.20
N SER A 37 6.88 -15.97 43.21
CA SER A 37 6.48 -16.26 41.86
C SER A 37 7.30 -17.50 41.47
N LEU A 38 6.71 -18.67 41.68
CA LEU A 38 7.14 -19.86 40.94
C LEU A 38 6.81 -19.53 39.50
N ASP A 39 7.74 -18.89 38.83
CA ASP A 39 7.77 -18.75 37.39
C ASP A 39 7.97 -20.19 36.87
N ARG A 40 6.87 -20.96 36.82
CA ARG A 40 6.84 -22.27 36.20
C ARG A 40 6.90 -22.02 34.72
N GLN A 41 8.12 -21.86 34.20
CA GLN A 41 8.33 -21.96 32.77
C GLN A 41 7.79 -23.30 32.31
N GLN A 42 6.76 -23.27 31.47
CA GLN A 42 6.24 -24.48 30.88
C GLN A 42 7.23 -24.92 29.80
N VAL A 43 7.79 -26.10 29.96
CA VAL A 43 8.75 -26.69 29.04
C VAL A 43 8.08 -27.81 28.28
N GLY A 44 8.09 -27.72 26.96
CA GLY A 44 7.71 -28.78 26.02
C GLY A 44 8.92 -29.35 25.31
N HIS A 45 8.70 -30.35 24.48
CA HIS A 45 9.73 -30.98 23.68
C HIS A 45 9.33 -31.04 22.20
N ILE A 46 10.30 -30.85 21.32
CA ILE A 46 10.12 -30.97 19.88
C ILE A 46 9.90 -32.43 19.53
N ILE A 47 8.77 -32.75 18.88
CA ILE A 47 8.44 -34.07 18.38
C ILE A 47 8.92 -34.25 16.94
N GLU A 48 8.79 -33.20 16.12
CA GLU A 48 9.08 -33.24 14.69
C GLU A 48 9.52 -31.84 14.25
N VAL A 49 10.54 -31.76 13.41
CA VAL A 49 11.10 -30.52 12.85
C VAL A 49 11.23 -30.65 11.34
N GLY A 50 10.87 -29.63 10.60
CA GLY A 50 11.09 -29.59 9.14
C GLY A 50 10.51 -28.35 8.48
N ASP A 51 11.19 -27.85 7.45
CA ASP A 51 10.71 -26.79 6.53
C ASP A 51 10.17 -25.51 7.18
N GLY A 52 10.76 -25.08 8.31
CA GLY A 52 10.33 -23.86 9.02
C GLY A 52 9.25 -24.09 10.07
N ILE A 53 8.92 -25.35 10.38
CA ILE A 53 7.92 -25.74 11.37
C ILE A 53 8.52 -26.67 12.41
N ALA A 54 8.03 -26.56 13.65
CA ALA A 54 8.26 -27.51 14.73
C ALA A 54 6.91 -27.96 15.30
N ARG A 55 6.77 -29.27 15.54
CA ARG A 55 5.68 -29.82 16.36
C ARG A 55 6.20 -30.07 17.77
N ILE A 56 5.48 -29.57 18.75
CA ILE A 56 5.92 -29.50 20.14
C ILE A 56 4.86 -30.17 21.02
N SER A 57 5.28 -30.98 21.98
CA SER A 57 4.42 -31.57 23.01
C SER A 57 4.68 -30.92 24.37
N GLY A 58 3.74 -31.07 25.31
CA GLY A 58 3.95 -30.75 26.72
C GLY A 58 3.71 -29.28 27.11
N LEU A 59 3.08 -28.48 26.26
CA LEU A 59 2.73 -27.08 26.55
C LEU A 59 1.20 -26.85 26.57
N PRO A 60 0.44 -27.39 27.53
CA PRO A 60 -1.01 -27.41 27.48
C PRO A 60 -1.69 -26.04 27.64
N ASN A 61 -1.00 -25.02 28.15
CA ASN A 61 -1.56 -23.69 28.40
C ASN A 61 -1.10 -22.63 27.38
N THR A 62 -0.43 -23.04 26.31
CA THR A 62 0.00 -22.13 25.25
C THR A 62 -1.20 -21.53 24.53
N SER A 63 -1.14 -20.22 24.27
CA SER A 63 -2.15 -19.50 23.50
C SER A 63 -1.80 -19.45 22.02
N VAL A 64 -2.81 -19.28 21.16
CA VAL A 64 -2.57 -19.01 19.72
C VAL A 64 -1.83 -17.68 19.59
N ASN A 65 -0.83 -17.63 18.68
CA ASN A 65 0.07 -16.50 18.47
C ASN A 65 0.99 -16.18 19.67
N GLU A 66 1.16 -17.11 20.59
CA GLU A 66 2.18 -17.00 21.62
C GLU A 66 3.57 -17.27 21.06
N LEU A 67 4.54 -16.51 21.55
CA LEU A 67 5.95 -16.75 21.26
C LEU A 67 6.47 -17.91 22.11
N LEU A 68 7.10 -18.84 21.44
CA LEU A 68 7.83 -19.96 22.03
C LEU A 68 9.32 -19.70 21.85
N GLU A 69 10.13 -20.08 22.82
CA GLU A 69 11.59 -19.93 22.76
C GLU A 69 12.23 -21.32 22.68
N PHE A 70 12.97 -21.54 21.60
CA PHE A 70 13.76 -22.74 21.36
C PHE A 70 15.14 -22.63 22.03
N GLU A 71 15.82 -23.74 22.23
CA GLU A 71 17.21 -23.74 22.67
C GLU A 71 18.05 -22.92 21.69
N GLY A 72 18.91 -22.04 22.23
CA GLY A 72 19.69 -21.09 21.42
C GLY A 72 19.01 -19.73 21.18
N GLY A 73 17.79 -19.49 21.74
CA GLY A 73 17.13 -18.18 21.70
C GLY A 73 16.33 -17.90 20.42
N THR A 74 16.22 -18.88 19.51
CA THR A 74 15.34 -18.75 18.33
C THR A 74 13.90 -18.75 18.78
N LEU A 75 13.11 -17.82 18.21
CA LEU A 75 11.70 -17.69 18.53
C LEU A 75 10.83 -18.53 17.58
N GLY A 76 9.74 -19.06 18.09
CA GLY A 76 8.68 -19.69 17.32
C GLY A 76 7.33 -19.05 17.62
N LEU A 77 6.39 -19.21 16.72
CA LEU A 77 5.01 -18.74 16.85
C LEU A 77 4.05 -19.93 16.85
N ALA A 78 3.30 -20.09 17.93
CA ALA A 78 2.26 -21.11 18.04
C ALA A 78 1.08 -20.78 17.12
N LEU A 79 0.85 -21.55 16.05
CA LEU A 79 -0.22 -21.32 15.07
C LEU A 79 -1.32 -22.37 15.11
N ASN A 80 -0.98 -23.64 15.46
CA ASN A 80 -1.94 -24.71 15.55
C ASN A 80 -1.87 -25.33 16.94
N LEU A 81 -3.01 -25.38 17.62
CA LEU A 81 -3.12 -25.97 18.94
C LEU A 81 -4.01 -27.21 18.82
N ASP A 82 -3.38 -28.37 18.79
CA ASP A 82 -4.04 -29.66 18.84
C ASP A 82 -4.03 -30.20 20.28
N GLU A 83 -4.83 -31.20 20.57
CA GLU A 83 -4.97 -31.77 21.91
C GLU A 83 -3.64 -32.31 22.47
N GLU A 84 -2.82 -32.90 21.62
CA GLU A 84 -1.56 -33.55 22.02
C GLU A 84 -0.30 -32.78 21.62
N SER A 85 -0.41 -31.82 20.70
CA SER A 85 0.74 -31.12 20.15
C SER A 85 0.43 -29.70 19.69
N ILE A 86 1.46 -28.87 19.64
CA ILE A 86 1.42 -27.51 19.10
C ILE A 86 2.19 -27.49 17.78
N GLY A 87 1.57 -26.99 16.73
CA GLY A 87 2.26 -26.64 15.49
C GLY A 87 2.78 -25.20 15.58
N ALA A 88 4.09 -25.06 15.68
CA ALA A 88 4.75 -23.76 15.72
C ALA A 88 5.55 -23.51 14.45
N VAL A 89 5.54 -22.24 13.98
CA VAL A 89 6.43 -21.79 12.90
C VAL A 89 7.65 -21.13 13.50
N VAL A 90 8.82 -21.45 12.98
CA VAL A 90 10.10 -20.93 13.47
C VAL A 90 10.36 -19.55 12.84
N LEU A 91 10.69 -18.57 13.67
CA LEU A 91 10.97 -17.18 13.29
C LEU A 91 12.49 -16.92 13.26
N GLY A 92 13.23 -17.72 12.50
CA GLY A 92 14.69 -17.62 12.43
C GLY A 92 15.32 -18.78 11.67
N GLU A 93 16.61 -18.97 11.89
CA GLU A 93 17.37 -20.08 11.31
C GLU A 93 17.05 -21.40 12.01
N MET A 94 16.90 -22.46 11.23
CA MET A 94 16.50 -23.80 11.69
C MET A 94 17.71 -24.72 12.00
N GLY A 95 18.92 -24.33 11.58
CA GLY A 95 20.07 -25.23 11.53
C GLY A 95 20.55 -25.83 12.87
N HIS A 96 20.03 -25.31 13.98
CA HIS A 96 20.35 -25.78 15.33
C HIS A 96 19.15 -26.36 16.09
N ILE A 97 18.00 -26.48 15.43
CA ILE A 97 16.77 -26.99 16.05
C ILE A 97 16.63 -28.47 15.70
N GLU A 98 16.60 -29.33 16.71
CA GLU A 98 16.58 -30.79 16.58
C GLU A 98 15.40 -31.40 17.37
N GLU A 99 14.98 -32.58 16.95
CA GLU A 99 13.97 -33.37 17.68
C GLU A 99 14.46 -33.71 19.10
N GLY A 100 13.56 -33.64 20.07
CA GLY A 100 13.85 -33.88 21.48
C GLY A 100 14.34 -32.67 22.26
N GLN A 101 14.74 -31.57 21.63
CA GLN A 101 15.14 -30.33 22.32
C GLN A 101 13.97 -29.72 23.10
N ALA A 102 14.34 -28.98 24.16
CA ALA A 102 13.38 -28.28 25.00
C ALA A 102 12.87 -26.99 24.31
N VAL A 103 11.61 -26.69 24.51
CA VAL A 103 10.95 -25.45 24.07
C VAL A 103 10.19 -24.84 25.23
N THR A 104 10.39 -23.55 25.45
CA THR A 104 9.78 -22.81 26.56
C THR A 104 8.63 -21.93 26.07
N ALA A 105 7.48 -22.01 26.73
CA ALA A 105 6.39 -21.06 26.54
C ALA A 105 6.74 -19.73 27.22
N THR A 106 6.72 -18.62 26.46
CA THR A 106 7.13 -17.31 26.97
C THR A 106 5.99 -16.55 27.66
N GLY A 107 4.74 -16.99 27.52
CA GLY A 107 3.55 -16.25 27.96
C GLY A 107 3.31 -14.93 27.23
N ARG A 108 4.10 -14.63 26.20
CA ARG A 108 4.04 -13.37 25.43
C ARG A 108 3.40 -13.59 24.08
N ILE A 109 2.37 -12.83 23.78
CA ILE A 109 1.76 -12.78 22.45
C ILE A 109 2.63 -11.91 21.54
N LEU A 110 2.85 -12.36 20.31
CA LEU A 110 3.66 -11.66 19.32
C LEU A 110 3.20 -10.21 19.17
N SER A 111 4.10 -9.29 19.41
CA SER A 111 3.89 -7.83 19.37
C SER A 111 5.03 -7.15 18.63
N VAL A 112 4.76 -5.99 18.03
CA VAL A 112 5.75 -5.18 17.31
C VAL A 112 5.83 -3.77 17.89
N PRO A 113 6.99 -3.11 17.77
CA PRO A 113 7.12 -1.70 18.12
C PRO A 113 6.21 -0.84 17.22
N VAL A 114 5.64 0.22 17.78
CA VAL A 114 4.75 1.16 17.09
C VAL A 114 5.12 2.60 17.45
N GLY A 115 4.63 3.57 16.67
CA GLY A 115 4.82 4.99 16.91
C GLY A 115 5.81 5.65 15.95
N ASP A 116 6.03 6.96 16.14
CA ASP A 116 6.78 7.82 15.20
C ASP A 116 8.27 7.46 15.09
N GLY A 117 8.83 6.71 16.05
CA GLY A 117 10.22 6.22 15.96
C GLY A 117 10.48 5.24 14.81
N LEU A 118 9.42 4.77 14.16
CA LEU A 118 9.48 3.92 12.97
C LEU A 118 9.55 4.71 11.65
N LEU A 119 9.20 5.99 11.66
CA LEU A 119 9.23 6.81 10.45
C LEU A 119 10.67 6.97 9.93
N GLY A 120 10.83 6.85 8.62
CA GLY A 120 12.14 6.86 7.97
C GLY A 120 12.92 5.55 8.06
N ARG A 121 12.34 4.49 8.65
CA ARG A 121 13.00 3.22 8.89
C ARG A 121 12.53 2.12 7.93
N VAL A 122 13.44 1.17 7.70
CA VAL A 122 13.16 -0.09 7.02
C VAL A 122 13.31 -1.21 8.05
N VAL A 123 12.23 -1.94 8.28
CA VAL A 123 12.16 -2.98 9.33
C VAL A 123 11.67 -4.32 8.78
N ASN A 124 12.01 -5.39 9.49
CA ASN A 124 11.42 -6.70 9.24
C ASN A 124 10.03 -6.84 9.90
N PRO A 125 9.29 -7.94 9.68
CA PRO A 125 7.97 -8.15 10.28
C PRO A 125 7.92 -8.23 11.81
N LEU A 126 9.07 -8.36 12.48
CA LEU A 126 9.18 -8.30 13.93
C LEU A 126 9.51 -6.88 14.44
N GLY A 127 9.63 -5.90 13.54
CA GLY A 127 9.98 -4.52 13.87
C GLY A 127 11.47 -4.27 14.08
N GLN A 128 12.33 -5.23 13.73
CA GLN A 128 13.79 -5.07 13.82
C GLN A 128 14.30 -4.29 12.60
N ALA A 129 15.24 -3.37 12.85
CA ALA A 129 15.81 -2.51 11.81
C ALA A 129 16.66 -3.30 10.82
N LEU A 130 16.49 -3.01 9.52
CA LEU A 130 17.28 -3.57 8.42
C LEU A 130 18.12 -2.51 7.68
N ASP A 131 17.96 -1.24 8.05
CA ASP A 131 18.53 -0.08 7.34
C ASP A 131 19.91 0.34 7.83
N GLY A 132 20.48 -0.36 8.80
CA GLY A 132 21.80 -0.03 9.40
C GLY A 132 21.82 1.27 10.23
N LYS A 133 20.65 1.89 10.50
CA LYS A 133 20.53 3.13 11.27
C LYS A 133 20.42 2.90 12.78
N GLY A 134 20.83 1.72 13.28
CA GLY A 134 20.69 1.31 14.68
C GLY A 134 19.30 0.82 15.04
N ASP A 135 19.07 0.49 16.31
CA ASP A 135 17.80 -0.05 16.78
C ASP A 135 16.66 0.96 16.65
N VAL A 136 15.43 0.45 16.49
CA VAL A 136 14.24 1.27 16.47
C VAL A 136 13.95 1.80 17.87
N THR A 137 13.87 3.11 18.01
CA THR A 137 13.49 3.76 19.26
C THR A 137 11.97 3.81 19.35
N SER A 138 11.38 2.87 20.07
CA SER A 138 9.95 2.88 20.38
C SER A 138 9.73 2.54 21.84
N SER A 139 8.84 3.28 22.50
CA SER A 139 8.42 3.02 23.88
C SER A 139 7.20 2.13 23.97
N GLU A 140 6.49 1.92 22.86
CA GLU A 140 5.23 1.21 22.80
C GLU A 140 5.29 0.00 21.87
N THR A 141 4.58 -1.05 22.25
CA THR A 141 4.40 -2.25 21.43
C THR A 141 2.92 -2.56 21.26
N ARG A 142 2.57 -3.15 20.12
CA ARG A 142 1.21 -3.56 19.83
C ARG A 142 1.16 -5.00 19.34
N ARG A 143 0.16 -5.76 19.76
CA ARG A 143 -0.07 -7.12 19.26
C ARG A 143 -0.31 -7.09 17.76
N LEU A 144 0.21 -8.07 17.02
CA LEU A 144 0.02 -8.16 15.58
C LEU A 144 -1.43 -8.38 15.21
N GLU A 145 -2.08 -9.30 15.90
CA GLU A 145 -3.48 -9.59 15.66
C GLU A 145 -4.35 -8.91 16.72
N VAL A 146 -5.16 -7.98 16.23
CA VAL A 146 -6.14 -7.22 17.02
C VAL A 146 -7.45 -7.27 16.26
N GLN A 147 -8.56 -7.34 16.99
CA GLN A 147 -9.89 -7.28 16.40
C GLN A 147 -10.10 -5.95 15.66
N ALA A 148 -10.74 -6.01 14.50
CA ALA A 148 -11.12 -4.83 13.75
C ALA A 148 -12.12 -3.96 14.54
N PRO A 149 -12.13 -2.62 14.33
CA PRO A 149 -13.14 -1.74 14.93
C PRO A 149 -14.56 -2.22 14.64
N GLY A 150 -15.43 -2.14 15.62
CA GLY A 150 -16.84 -2.51 15.51
C GLY A 150 -17.63 -1.55 14.60
N VAL A 151 -18.88 -1.90 14.29
CA VAL A 151 -19.75 -1.07 13.44
C VAL A 151 -20.03 0.29 14.09
N VAL A 152 -20.20 0.33 15.42
CA VAL A 152 -20.47 1.56 16.17
C VAL A 152 -19.26 2.47 16.31
N ASP A 153 -18.06 1.93 16.12
CA ASP A 153 -16.79 2.64 16.22
C ASP A 153 -16.42 3.38 14.92
N ARG A 154 -17.11 3.06 13.83
CA ARG A 154 -16.84 3.59 12.48
C ARG A 154 -17.74 4.73 12.10
N GLN A 155 -17.24 5.62 11.27
CA GLN A 155 -18.05 6.60 10.55
C GLN A 155 -17.90 6.42 9.02
N PRO A 156 -18.86 6.92 8.22
CA PRO A 156 -18.77 6.87 6.76
C PRO A 156 -17.55 7.60 6.22
N VAL A 157 -16.92 7.03 5.20
CA VAL A 157 -15.79 7.62 4.48
C VAL A 157 -16.29 8.80 3.64
N LYS A 158 -15.79 10.02 3.93
CA LYS A 158 -16.18 11.28 3.25
C LYS A 158 -14.99 12.16 2.90
N GLU A 159 -13.84 11.92 3.53
CA GLU A 159 -12.64 12.72 3.32
C GLU A 159 -11.80 12.08 2.21
N PRO A 160 -11.38 12.84 1.17
CA PRO A 160 -10.55 12.30 0.12
C PRO A 160 -9.14 11.94 0.62
N LEU A 161 -8.61 10.83 0.14
CA LEU A 161 -7.19 10.55 0.14
C LEU A 161 -6.70 10.80 -1.30
N GLN A 162 -6.00 11.90 -1.51
CA GLN A 162 -5.51 12.27 -2.84
C GLN A 162 -4.34 11.37 -3.23
N THR A 163 -4.48 10.63 -4.32
CA THR A 163 -3.40 9.78 -4.84
C THR A 163 -2.40 10.56 -5.69
N GLY A 164 -2.81 11.73 -6.18
CA GLY A 164 -2.04 12.53 -7.13
C GLY A 164 -2.09 12.00 -8.56
N ILE A 165 -2.90 10.98 -8.82
CA ILE A 165 -3.05 10.34 -10.13
C ILE A 165 -4.41 10.74 -10.71
N LYS A 166 -4.38 11.51 -11.81
CA LYS A 166 -5.60 12.07 -12.44
C LYS A 166 -6.68 11.04 -12.72
N SER A 167 -6.30 9.90 -13.29
CA SER A 167 -7.24 8.83 -13.64
C SER A 167 -7.90 8.21 -12.41
N ILE A 168 -7.20 8.10 -11.29
CA ILE A 168 -7.72 7.53 -10.05
C ILE A 168 -8.57 8.56 -9.31
N ASP A 169 -8.01 9.73 -9.01
CA ASP A 169 -8.69 10.78 -8.23
C ASP A 169 -9.97 11.27 -8.91
N ALA A 170 -10.03 11.24 -10.26
CA ALA A 170 -11.22 11.62 -11.03
C ALA A 170 -12.27 10.51 -11.13
N MET A 171 -11.89 9.24 -11.33
CA MET A 171 -12.82 8.19 -11.74
C MET A 171 -13.04 7.09 -10.70
N THR A 172 -12.03 6.80 -9.89
CA THR A 172 -12.04 5.79 -8.81
C THR A 172 -11.46 6.38 -7.52
N PRO A 173 -12.06 7.45 -6.99
CA PRO A 173 -11.51 8.18 -5.86
C PRO A 173 -11.42 7.31 -4.61
N VAL A 174 -10.35 7.50 -3.86
CA VAL A 174 -10.08 6.83 -2.60
C VAL A 174 -10.35 7.78 -1.45
N GLY A 175 -11.02 7.30 -0.42
CA GLY A 175 -11.28 8.07 0.80
C GLY A 175 -10.46 7.58 1.99
N ARG A 176 -10.27 8.46 2.98
CA ARG A 176 -9.56 8.14 4.22
C ARG A 176 -10.33 7.09 5.03
N GLY A 177 -9.71 5.92 5.22
CA GLY A 177 -10.34 4.76 5.85
C GLY A 177 -10.96 3.74 4.89
N GLN A 178 -10.85 3.97 3.57
CA GLN A 178 -11.29 3.04 2.54
C GLN A 178 -10.25 1.96 2.27
N ARG A 179 -10.73 0.82 1.78
CA ARG A 179 -9.91 -0.30 1.27
C ARG A 179 -10.07 -0.39 -0.23
N GLU A 180 -9.11 0.11 -0.98
CA GLU A 180 -9.18 0.12 -2.45
C GLU A 180 -8.13 -0.83 -3.01
N LEU A 181 -8.57 -1.87 -3.71
CA LEU A 181 -7.70 -2.89 -4.29
C LEU A 181 -6.99 -2.36 -5.55
N VAL A 182 -5.67 -2.56 -5.63
CA VAL A 182 -4.90 -2.37 -6.85
C VAL A 182 -4.60 -3.73 -7.46
N ILE A 183 -5.19 -4.03 -8.61
CA ILE A 183 -5.14 -5.37 -9.21
C ILE A 183 -4.70 -5.33 -10.67
N GLY A 184 -3.95 -6.33 -11.10
CA GLY A 184 -3.50 -6.47 -12.50
C GLY A 184 -2.31 -7.43 -12.63
N ASP A 185 -1.90 -7.69 -13.86
CA ASP A 185 -0.80 -8.59 -14.16
C ASP A 185 0.56 -8.04 -13.72
N ARG A 186 1.60 -8.86 -13.81
CA ARG A 186 2.97 -8.42 -13.57
C ARG A 186 3.36 -7.27 -14.48
N LYS A 187 4.10 -6.29 -13.93
CA LYS A 187 4.66 -5.14 -14.66
C LYS A 187 3.62 -4.22 -15.31
N THR A 188 2.40 -4.16 -14.77
CA THR A 188 1.36 -3.21 -15.21
C THR A 188 1.39 -1.86 -14.47
N GLY A 189 2.33 -1.68 -13.52
CA GLY A 189 2.51 -0.44 -12.78
C GLY A 189 1.81 -0.39 -11.42
N LYS A 190 1.39 -1.54 -10.84
CA LYS A 190 0.74 -1.58 -9.52
C LYS A 190 1.56 -0.90 -8.42
N THR A 191 2.81 -1.29 -8.27
CA THR A 191 3.75 -0.70 -7.30
C THR A 191 3.92 0.80 -7.53
N ALA A 192 4.03 1.24 -8.80
CA ALA A 192 4.18 2.65 -9.15
C ALA A 192 2.98 3.49 -8.69
N VAL A 193 1.76 3.01 -8.92
CA VAL A 193 0.53 3.67 -8.42
C VAL A 193 0.54 3.82 -6.90
N CYS A 194 0.97 2.78 -6.19
CA CYS A 194 1.05 2.81 -4.72
C CYS A 194 2.14 3.76 -4.21
N VAL A 195 3.30 3.77 -4.86
CA VAL A 195 4.43 4.66 -4.52
C VAL A 195 4.03 6.12 -4.79
N ASP A 196 3.40 6.42 -5.93
CA ASP A 196 2.90 7.76 -6.24
C ASP A 196 1.85 8.23 -5.22
N ALA A 197 0.96 7.34 -4.78
CA ALA A 197 0.00 7.65 -3.72
C ALA A 197 0.70 7.99 -2.38
N ILE A 198 1.80 7.31 -2.02
CA ILE A 198 2.61 7.64 -0.85
C ILE A 198 3.29 8.98 -1.02
N ILE A 199 3.97 9.23 -2.15
CA ILE A 199 4.67 10.49 -2.44
C ILE A 199 3.72 11.68 -2.32
N ASN A 200 2.49 11.53 -2.79
CA ASN A 200 1.48 12.60 -2.75
C ASN A 200 0.96 12.93 -1.34
N GLN A 201 1.27 12.11 -0.32
CA GLN A 201 0.86 12.42 1.07
C GLN A 201 1.71 13.49 1.74
N LYS A 202 2.76 14.00 1.07
CA LYS A 202 3.61 15.08 1.61
C LYS A 202 2.78 16.30 2.00
N GLY A 203 2.82 16.67 3.28
CA GLY A 203 2.05 17.79 3.82
C GLY A 203 0.54 17.56 3.98
N GLN A 204 0.04 16.32 3.76
CA GLN A 204 -1.38 15.97 3.92
C GLN A 204 -1.73 15.47 5.35
N GLY A 205 -0.75 15.37 6.24
CA GLY A 205 -0.95 14.85 7.60
C GLY A 205 -1.28 13.36 7.63
N VAL A 206 -0.74 12.58 6.69
CA VAL A 206 -0.96 11.14 6.59
C VAL A 206 0.37 10.42 6.78
N LYS A 207 0.44 9.51 7.74
CA LYS A 207 1.58 8.60 7.93
C LYS A 207 1.46 7.43 6.95
N CYS A 208 2.54 6.98 6.36
CA CYS A 208 2.51 5.94 5.35
C CYS A 208 3.23 4.67 5.81
N ILE A 209 2.70 3.53 5.41
CA ILE A 209 3.32 2.23 5.63
C ILE A 209 3.40 1.51 4.28
N TYR A 210 4.59 1.17 3.83
CA TYR A 210 4.79 0.32 2.66
C TYR A 210 5.21 -1.09 3.10
N VAL A 211 4.36 -2.08 2.87
CA VAL A 211 4.63 -3.47 3.24
C VAL A 211 5.03 -4.25 1.99
N ALA A 212 6.31 -4.55 1.86
CA ALA A 212 6.88 -5.35 0.77
C ALA A 212 6.86 -6.84 1.14
N ILE A 213 6.06 -7.64 0.41
CA ILE A 213 5.82 -9.05 0.74
C ILE A 213 6.36 -9.94 -0.38
N GLY A 214 7.39 -10.72 -0.10
CA GLY A 214 7.95 -11.68 -1.05
C GLY A 214 8.54 -11.05 -2.31
N GLN A 215 8.89 -9.77 -2.27
CA GLN A 215 9.56 -9.07 -3.37
C GLN A 215 11.07 -9.34 -3.38
N LYS A 216 11.72 -9.08 -4.51
CA LYS A 216 13.18 -9.12 -4.57
C LYS A 216 13.77 -7.96 -3.77
N GLY A 217 14.86 -8.20 -3.04
CA GLY A 217 15.53 -7.15 -2.27
C GLY A 217 15.93 -5.92 -3.11
N SER A 218 16.34 -6.12 -4.37
CA SER A 218 16.64 -5.02 -5.29
C SER A 218 15.42 -4.13 -5.59
N THR A 219 14.24 -4.74 -5.77
CA THR A 219 13.00 -3.99 -6.01
C THR A 219 12.60 -3.17 -4.77
N VAL A 220 12.76 -3.74 -3.58
CA VAL A 220 12.49 -3.01 -2.33
C VAL A 220 13.47 -1.84 -2.19
N ALA A 221 14.76 -2.05 -2.50
CA ALA A 221 15.76 -0.99 -2.46
C ALA A 221 15.45 0.15 -3.46
N GLU A 222 14.97 -0.17 -4.67
CA GLU A 222 14.51 0.83 -5.64
C GLU A 222 13.33 1.66 -5.11
N VAL A 223 12.34 1.01 -4.47
CA VAL A 223 11.20 1.72 -3.85
C VAL A 223 11.68 2.64 -2.72
N VAL A 224 12.54 2.15 -1.83
CA VAL A 224 13.10 2.96 -0.72
C VAL A 224 13.86 4.17 -1.28
N ALA A 225 14.74 3.97 -2.27
CA ALA A 225 15.48 5.06 -2.91
C ALA A 225 14.53 6.10 -3.53
N THR A 226 13.47 5.66 -4.23
CA THR A 226 12.47 6.55 -4.81
C THR A 226 11.74 7.37 -3.74
N LEU A 227 11.37 6.74 -2.63
CA LEU A 227 10.72 7.43 -1.51
C LEU A 227 11.67 8.42 -0.82
N GLU A 228 12.96 8.08 -0.70
CA GLU A 228 14.00 8.97 -0.16
C GLU A 228 14.21 10.18 -1.08
N GLU A 229 14.36 9.98 -2.38
CA GLU A 229 14.52 11.05 -3.37
C GLU A 229 13.33 12.03 -3.37
N ALA A 230 12.11 11.52 -3.17
CA ALA A 230 10.90 12.33 -3.05
C ALA A 230 10.74 13.00 -1.67
N GLY A 231 11.59 12.67 -0.68
CA GLY A 231 11.46 13.09 0.71
C GLY A 231 10.25 12.46 1.42
N ALA A 232 9.73 11.34 0.89
CA ALA A 232 8.55 10.66 1.43
C ALA A 232 8.90 9.75 2.63
N MET A 233 10.17 9.38 2.81
CA MET A 233 10.59 8.60 3.97
C MET A 233 10.40 9.34 5.30
N GLU A 234 10.33 10.67 5.31
CA GLU A 234 10.08 11.45 6.54
C GLU A 234 8.77 11.06 7.25
N TYR A 235 7.78 10.60 6.50
CA TYR A 235 6.46 10.18 7.00
C TYR A 235 6.11 8.74 6.65
N THR A 236 7.07 7.94 6.23
CA THR A 236 6.86 6.55 5.77
C THR A 236 7.73 5.57 6.55
N VAL A 237 7.15 4.43 6.92
CA VAL A 237 7.87 3.24 7.38
C VAL A 237 7.76 2.14 6.31
N VAL A 238 8.85 1.43 6.08
CA VAL A 238 8.89 0.27 5.17
C VAL A 238 9.01 -1.00 5.98
N VAL A 239 8.03 -1.90 5.87
CA VAL A 239 8.07 -3.24 6.45
C VAL A 239 8.38 -4.23 5.34
N THR A 240 9.47 -4.96 5.42
CA THR A 240 9.87 -5.85 4.32
C THR A 240 10.10 -7.28 4.77
N SER A 241 9.59 -8.21 3.98
CA SER A 241 9.93 -9.62 4.00
C SER A 241 10.26 -10.04 2.57
N PRO A 242 11.54 -10.02 2.19
CA PRO A 242 11.97 -10.33 0.83
C PRO A 242 11.66 -11.79 0.44
N ALA A 243 11.84 -12.09 -0.86
CA ALA A 243 11.56 -13.42 -1.41
C ALA A 243 12.43 -14.53 -0.79
N SER A 244 13.61 -14.19 -0.31
CA SER A 244 14.55 -15.10 0.39
C SER A 244 14.09 -15.48 1.78
N ASP A 245 13.23 -14.68 2.42
CA ASP A 245 12.79 -14.96 3.77
C ASP A 245 11.91 -16.21 3.84
N PRO A 246 11.88 -16.90 4.98
CA PRO A 246 10.94 -17.99 5.25
C PRO A 246 9.47 -17.54 5.15
N ALA A 247 8.59 -18.49 4.84
CA ALA A 247 7.15 -18.23 4.70
C ALA A 247 6.49 -17.53 5.91
N PRO A 248 6.88 -17.82 7.17
CA PRO A 248 6.34 -17.13 8.34
C PRO A 248 6.47 -15.60 8.29
N PHE A 249 7.62 -15.10 7.85
CA PHE A 249 7.82 -13.65 7.76
C PHE A 249 6.91 -12.99 6.72
N LYS A 250 6.70 -13.65 5.56
CA LYS A 250 5.76 -13.17 4.52
C LYS A 250 4.32 -13.18 5.01
N TYR A 251 3.95 -14.15 5.85
CA TYR A 251 2.65 -14.22 6.49
C TYR A 251 2.45 -13.08 7.50
N LEU A 252 3.47 -12.77 8.33
CA LEU A 252 3.39 -11.78 9.40
C LEU A 252 3.49 -10.34 8.92
N ALA A 253 4.22 -10.06 7.84
CA ALA A 253 4.51 -8.71 7.38
C ALA A 253 3.27 -7.79 7.24
N PRO A 254 2.15 -8.21 6.62
CA PRO A 254 0.95 -7.39 6.54
C PRO A 254 0.33 -7.07 7.91
N TYR A 255 0.33 -8.04 8.83
CA TYR A 255 -0.22 -7.83 10.18
C TYR A 255 0.64 -6.88 11.00
N SER A 256 1.96 -6.95 10.83
CA SER A 256 2.91 -6.01 11.44
C SER A 256 2.65 -4.59 10.97
N GLY A 257 2.60 -4.37 9.65
CA GLY A 257 2.26 -3.06 9.09
C GLY A 257 0.89 -2.57 9.56
N ALA A 258 -0.13 -3.44 9.60
CA ALA A 258 -1.46 -3.10 10.09
C ALA A 258 -1.46 -2.68 11.58
N ALA A 259 -0.66 -3.34 12.43
CA ALA A 259 -0.52 -2.96 13.84
C ALA A 259 0.10 -1.56 13.99
N MET A 260 1.12 -1.24 13.17
CA MET A 260 1.73 0.09 13.12
C MET A 260 0.73 1.16 12.66
N GLY A 261 -0.02 0.89 11.57
CA GLY A 261 -1.03 1.83 11.06
C GLY A 261 -2.20 2.06 12.00
N GLN A 262 -2.66 1.01 12.70
CA GLN A 262 -3.72 1.15 13.69
C GLN A 262 -3.29 1.99 14.91
N HIS A 263 -2.01 1.99 15.28
CA HIS A 263 -1.53 2.84 16.36
C HIS A 263 -1.84 4.32 16.06
N TRP A 264 -1.51 4.81 14.86
CA TRP A 264 -1.83 6.19 14.48
C TRP A 264 -3.34 6.43 14.34
N MET A 265 -4.08 5.48 13.76
CA MET A 265 -5.53 5.58 13.65
C MET A 265 -6.21 5.72 15.02
N ASP A 266 -5.81 4.91 16.00
CA ASP A 266 -6.39 4.93 17.36
C ASP A 266 -6.00 6.19 18.13
N ASN A 267 -4.90 6.86 17.76
CA ASN A 267 -4.48 8.15 18.30
C ASN A 267 -5.13 9.36 17.58
N GLY A 268 -6.11 9.12 16.71
CA GLY A 268 -6.82 10.18 15.98
C GLY A 268 -6.09 10.70 14.75
N GLU A 269 -5.00 10.05 14.33
CA GLU A 269 -4.23 10.41 13.15
C GLU A 269 -4.69 9.64 11.91
N HIS A 270 -4.11 9.99 10.77
CA HIS A 270 -4.43 9.33 9.50
C HIS A 270 -3.23 8.54 9.00
N ALA A 271 -3.48 7.31 8.58
CA ALA A 271 -2.46 6.46 8.00
C ALA A 271 -2.92 5.86 6.65
N LEU A 272 -1.95 5.67 5.76
CA LEU A 272 -2.09 4.95 4.50
C LEU A 272 -1.20 3.72 4.54
N ILE A 273 -1.76 2.54 4.31
CA ILE A 273 -0.99 1.31 4.23
C ILE A 273 -1.10 0.68 2.85
N VAL A 274 0.03 0.31 2.28
CA VAL A 274 0.15 -0.44 1.03
C VAL A 274 0.63 -1.85 1.35
N TYR A 275 -0.07 -2.86 0.82
CA TYR A 275 0.34 -4.27 0.93
C TYR A 275 0.77 -4.78 -0.45
N ASP A 276 2.04 -4.80 -0.75
CA ASP A 276 2.59 -5.20 -2.05
C ASP A 276 3.41 -6.49 -1.98
N ASP A 277 2.84 -7.72 -2.20
CA ASP A 277 1.44 -7.97 -2.54
C ASP A 277 0.81 -9.08 -1.66
N LEU A 278 -0.49 -9.05 -1.49
CA LEU A 278 -1.24 -10.04 -0.72
C LEU A 278 -1.34 -11.42 -1.41
N SER A 279 -1.08 -11.50 -2.72
CA SER A 279 -0.96 -12.80 -3.41
C SER A 279 0.19 -13.63 -2.82
N LYS A 280 1.31 -12.97 -2.50
CA LYS A 280 2.47 -13.60 -1.86
C LYS A 280 2.20 -14.01 -0.42
N GLN A 281 1.42 -13.21 0.32
CA GLN A 281 0.97 -13.60 1.65
C GLN A 281 0.12 -14.87 1.59
N ALA A 282 -0.84 -14.95 0.66
CA ALA A 282 -1.68 -16.12 0.49
C ALA A 282 -0.87 -17.36 0.11
N GLU A 283 0.12 -17.23 -0.80
CA GLU A 283 1.05 -18.31 -1.16
C GLU A 283 1.85 -18.81 0.05
N ALA A 284 2.37 -17.89 0.88
CA ALA A 284 3.08 -18.22 2.11
C ALA A 284 2.17 -18.94 3.12
N TYR A 285 0.94 -18.45 3.29
CA TYR A 285 -0.04 -19.07 4.18
C TYR A 285 -0.45 -20.47 3.71
N ARG A 286 -0.60 -20.67 2.39
CA ARG A 286 -0.82 -21.99 1.80
C ARG A 286 0.34 -22.94 2.12
N GLN A 287 1.58 -22.49 1.96
CA GLN A 287 2.77 -23.28 2.30
C GLN A 287 2.76 -23.69 3.77
N LEU A 288 2.58 -22.73 4.69
CA LEU A 288 2.52 -23.00 6.13
C LEU A 288 1.40 -23.97 6.49
N SER A 289 0.22 -23.81 5.90
CA SER A 289 -0.94 -24.66 6.19
C SER A 289 -0.73 -26.10 5.72
N LEU A 290 -0.10 -26.30 4.56
CA LEU A 290 0.23 -27.64 4.06
C LEU A 290 1.29 -28.31 4.93
N LEU A 291 2.29 -27.58 5.37
CA LEU A 291 3.34 -28.09 6.28
C LEU A 291 2.74 -28.46 7.65
N LEU A 292 1.80 -27.64 8.18
CA LEU A 292 1.03 -27.95 9.39
C LEU A 292 -0.04 -29.06 9.17
N ARG A 293 -0.05 -29.70 8.00
CA ARG A 293 -0.97 -30.80 7.64
C ARG A 293 -2.46 -30.40 7.70
N ARG A 294 -2.78 -29.12 7.53
CA ARG A 294 -4.17 -28.68 7.40
C ARG A 294 -4.75 -29.15 6.07
N PRO A 295 -6.01 -29.61 6.02
CA PRO A 295 -6.60 -30.11 4.78
C PRO A 295 -6.67 -29.01 3.71
N PRO A 296 -6.17 -29.27 2.48
CA PRO A 296 -6.23 -28.29 1.38
C PRO A 296 -7.63 -28.19 0.79
N GLY A 297 -8.01 -26.97 0.41
CA GLY A 297 -9.20 -26.65 -0.36
C GLY A 297 -8.89 -26.31 -1.82
N ARG A 298 -9.66 -25.35 -2.38
CA ARG A 298 -9.49 -24.89 -3.77
C ARG A 298 -8.07 -24.37 -4.00
N GLU A 299 -7.43 -24.76 -5.08
CA GLU A 299 -6.05 -24.42 -5.47
C GLU A 299 -5.02 -24.72 -4.34
N ALA A 300 -5.30 -25.73 -3.53
CA ALA A 300 -4.53 -26.12 -2.34
C ALA A 300 -4.44 -25.04 -1.23
N TYR A 301 -5.23 -23.99 -1.29
CA TYR A 301 -5.36 -23.05 -0.18
C TYR A 301 -6.14 -23.67 0.98
N PRO A 302 -5.83 -23.30 2.23
CA PRO A 302 -6.64 -23.72 3.38
C PRO A 302 -8.02 -23.07 3.33
N GLY A 303 -9.02 -23.69 3.98
CA GLY A 303 -10.40 -23.21 3.97
C GLY A 303 -10.60 -21.83 4.57
N ASP A 304 -9.68 -21.38 5.39
CA ASP A 304 -9.71 -20.08 6.09
C ASP A 304 -8.91 -18.97 5.38
N VAL A 305 -8.47 -19.16 4.13
CA VAL A 305 -7.71 -18.13 3.39
C VAL A 305 -8.51 -16.85 3.16
N PHE A 306 -9.84 -16.93 3.05
CA PHE A 306 -10.69 -15.74 3.03
C PHE A 306 -10.57 -14.95 4.34
N TYR A 307 -10.60 -15.64 5.46
CA TYR A 307 -10.46 -15.04 6.79
C TYR A 307 -9.08 -14.43 7.03
N LEU A 308 -8.02 -14.99 6.42
CA LEU A 308 -6.68 -14.39 6.43
C LEU A 308 -6.70 -12.93 5.96
N HIS A 309 -7.30 -12.66 4.81
CA HIS A 309 -7.35 -11.31 4.23
C HIS A 309 -8.46 -10.44 4.84
N SER A 310 -9.61 -11.02 5.20
CA SER A 310 -10.71 -10.24 5.75
C SER A 310 -10.38 -9.68 7.14
N ARG A 311 -9.81 -10.49 8.04
CA ARG A 311 -9.39 -10.01 9.37
C ARG A 311 -8.27 -8.98 9.33
N LEU A 312 -7.44 -9.00 8.27
CA LEU A 312 -6.41 -7.99 8.01
C LEU A 312 -7.05 -6.68 7.51
N LEU A 313 -7.81 -6.76 6.43
CA LEU A 313 -8.32 -5.59 5.71
C LEU A 313 -9.46 -4.88 6.47
N GLU A 314 -10.27 -5.61 7.25
CA GLU A 314 -11.31 -5.01 8.09
C GLU A 314 -10.75 -4.11 9.21
N ARG A 315 -9.47 -4.21 9.53
CA ARG A 315 -8.78 -3.31 10.46
C ARG A 315 -8.64 -1.89 9.91
N SER A 316 -8.70 -1.73 8.57
CA SER A 316 -8.69 -0.42 7.90
C SER A 316 -10.09 0.18 7.93
N ALA A 317 -10.21 1.35 8.54
CA ALA A 317 -11.47 2.03 8.76
C ALA A 317 -11.29 3.54 9.01
N LYS A 318 -12.37 4.29 8.94
CA LYS A 318 -12.48 5.65 9.51
C LYS A 318 -13.19 5.54 10.86
N LEU A 319 -12.51 5.89 11.93
CA LEU A 319 -13.10 5.90 13.28
C LEU A 319 -14.06 7.07 13.48
N GLY A 320 -15.05 6.86 14.32
CA GLY A 320 -15.97 7.90 14.74
C GLY A 320 -15.28 9.03 15.51
N ASP A 321 -15.86 10.23 15.50
CA ASP A 321 -15.28 11.40 16.17
C ASP A 321 -15.12 11.20 17.68
N HIS A 322 -15.97 10.35 18.28
CA HIS A 322 -15.88 9.97 19.70
C HIS A 322 -14.62 9.14 20.04
N LEU A 323 -13.96 8.57 19.01
CA LEU A 323 -12.68 7.85 19.10
C LEU A 323 -11.52 8.64 18.48
N GLY A 324 -11.68 9.97 18.32
CA GLY A 324 -10.65 10.84 17.77
C GLY A 324 -10.67 10.99 16.23
N GLY A 325 -11.56 10.29 15.52
CA GLY A 325 -11.74 10.46 14.07
C GLY A 325 -10.55 10.04 13.20
N GLY A 326 -9.63 9.24 13.71
CA GLY A 326 -8.49 8.72 12.96
C GLY A 326 -8.90 7.81 11.81
N SER A 327 -7.98 7.51 10.90
CA SER A 327 -8.24 6.59 9.79
C SER A 327 -7.03 5.76 9.39
N LEU A 328 -7.29 4.54 8.95
CA LEU A 328 -6.32 3.69 8.27
C LEU A 328 -6.88 3.32 6.89
N THR A 329 -6.28 3.87 5.84
CA THR A 329 -6.63 3.58 4.45
C THR A 329 -5.75 2.47 3.92
N ALA A 330 -6.32 1.47 3.25
CA ALA A 330 -5.55 0.36 2.70
C ALA A 330 -5.57 0.33 1.18
N LEU A 331 -4.40 0.14 0.60
CA LEU A 331 -4.19 -0.19 -0.81
C LEU A 331 -3.57 -1.60 -0.91
N PRO A 332 -4.38 -2.66 -0.78
CA PRO A 332 -3.91 -4.01 -1.06
C PRO A 332 -3.61 -4.17 -2.55
N VAL A 333 -2.50 -4.86 -2.85
CA VAL A 333 -2.10 -5.20 -4.21
C VAL A 333 -2.33 -6.69 -4.43
N ILE A 334 -2.95 -7.04 -5.55
CA ILE A 334 -3.12 -8.42 -6.01
C ILE A 334 -2.54 -8.58 -7.41
N GLU A 335 -1.77 -9.63 -7.60
CA GLU A 335 -1.26 -10.02 -8.92
C GLU A 335 -2.22 -10.99 -9.59
N THR A 336 -2.63 -10.67 -10.82
CA THR A 336 -3.36 -11.59 -11.70
C THR A 336 -2.41 -12.29 -12.67
N LYS A 337 -2.90 -13.36 -13.29
CA LYS A 337 -2.25 -14.06 -14.39
C LYS A 337 -3.17 -13.96 -15.60
N GLU A 338 -2.63 -13.40 -16.71
CA GLU A 338 -3.37 -13.24 -17.98
C GLU A 338 -4.70 -12.46 -17.82
N GLY A 339 -4.74 -11.51 -16.87
CA GLY A 339 -5.92 -10.70 -16.62
C GLY A 339 -7.07 -11.42 -15.90
N ASP A 340 -6.87 -12.66 -15.43
CA ASP A 340 -7.94 -13.43 -14.78
C ASP A 340 -8.26 -12.91 -13.37
N VAL A 341 -9.29 -12.09 -13.29
CA VAL A 341 -9.84 -11.58 -12.02
C VAL A 341 -10.80 -12.58 -11.35
N SER A 342 -11.15 -13.69 -12.02
CA SER A 342 -12.04 -14.73 -11.51
C SER A 342 -11.33 -15.81 -10.70
N ALA A 343 -10.00 -15.77 -10.64
CA ALA A 343 -9.17 -16.66 -9.82
C ALA A 343 -9.51 -16.54 -8.33
N TYR A 344 -9.13 -17.53 -7.52
CA TYR A 344 -9.63 -17.67 -6.16
C TYR A 344 -9.23 -16.50 -5.23
N ILE A 345 -7.97 -16.11 -5.21
CA ILE A 345 -7.50 -15.01 -4.34
C ILE A 345 -8.01 -13.64 -4.81
N PRO A 346 -7.93 -13.27 -6.12
CA PRO A 346 -8.53 -12.04 -6.62
C PRO A 346 -10.01 -11.88 -6.23
N THR A 347 -10.83 -12.90 -6.46
CA THR A 347 -12.27 -12.87 -6.14
C THR A 347 -12.53 -12.62 -4.66
N ASN A 348 -11.76 -13.26 -3.78
CA ASN A 348 -11.86 -13.07 -2.34
C ASN A 348 -11.55 -11.62 -1.94
N VAL A 349 -10.45 -11.06 -2.45
CA VAL A 349 -10.04 -9.70 -2.06
C VAL A 349 -10.95 -8.63 -2.67
N ILE A 350 -11.44 -8.80 -3.91
CA ILE A 350 -12.47 -7.91 -4.50
C ILE A 350 -13.72 -7.86 -3.63
N SER A 351 -14.13 -8.99 -3.04
CA SER A 351 -15.33 -9.04 -2.18
C SER A 351 -15.12 -8.37 -0.82
N ILE A 352 -13.88 -8.38 -0.28
CA ILE A 352 -13.54 -7.77 1.01
C ILE A 352 -13.38 -6.25 0.89
N THR A 353 -12.88 -5.76 -0.25
CA THR A 353 -12.52 -4.35 -0.46
C THR A 353 -13.71 -3.49 -0.88
N ASP A 354 -13.56 -2.17 -0.76
CA ASP A 354 -14.58 -1.18 -1.10
C ASP A 354 -14.50 -0.72 -2.56
N GLY A 355 -13.80 -1.47 -3.39
CA GLY A 355 -13.61 -1.22 -4.81
C GLY A 355 -12.26 -1.72 -5.29
N GLN A 356 -12.00 -1.55 -6.59
CA GLN A 356 -10.76 -1.95 -7.22
C GLN A 356 -10.32 -0.99 -8.32
N ILE A 357 -9.02 -0.78 -8.42
CA ILE A 357 -8.31 -0.14 -9.54
C ILE A 357 -7.68 -1.26 -10.36
N TYR A 358 -8.23 -1.52 -11.53
CA TYR A 358 -7.73 -2.56 -12.43
C TYR A 358 -6.75 -1.99 -13.44
N LEU A 359 -5.52 -2.54 -13.45
CA LEU A 359 -4.46 -2.16 -14.38
C LEU A 359 -4.33 -3.20 -15.49
N GLN A 360 -4.72 -2.80 -16.70
CA GLN A 360 -4.78 -3.68 -17.86
C GLN A 360 -3.47 -3.70 -18.64
N THR A 361 -3.01 -4.91 -19.01
CA THR A 361 -1.75 -5.12 -19.72
C THR A 361 -1.75 -4.47 -21.11
N ASP A 362 -2.86 -4.54 -21.85
CA ASP A 362 -2.94 -3.99 -23.21
C ASP A 362 -2.87 -2.46 -23.22
N LEU A 363 -3.50 -1.80 -22.24
CA LEU A 363 -3.38 -0.37 -22.02
C LEU A 363 -1.93 0.02 -21.72
N PHE A 364 -1.28 -0.75 -20.87
CA PHE A 364 0.14 -0.49 -20.53
C PHE A 364 1.05 -0.61 -21.75
N ARG A 365 0.86 -1.64 -22.56
CA ARG A 365 1.64 -1.87 -23.81
C ARG A 365 1.37 -0.83 -24.88
N SER A 366 0.12 -0.33 -24.99
CA SER A 366 -0.23 0.75 -25.92
C SER A 366 0.25 2.13 -25.46
N GLY A 367 0.93 2.22 -24.31
CA GLY A 367 1.50 3.47 -23.80
C GLY A 367 0.52 4.33 -23.00
N VAL A 368 -0.66 3.81 -22.65
CA VAL A 368 -1.56 4.44 -21.68
C VAL A 368 -1.05 4.15 -20.27
N ARG A 369 -0.49 5.14 -19.61
CA ARG A 369 0.11 5.02 -18.27
C ARG A 369 -0.30 6.19 -17.38
N PRO A 370 -0.92 5.93 -16.20
CA PRO A 370 -1.29 4.61 -15.65
C PRO A 370 -2.29 3.85 -16.50
N ALA A 371 -2.17 2.52 -16.51
CA ALA A 371 -2.98 1.65 -17.36
C ALA A 371 -4.33 1.29 -16.73
N VAL A 372 -5.02 2.29 -16.16
CA VAL A 372 -6.30 2.11 -15.46
C VAL A 372 -7.41 1.81 -16.45
N ASP A 373 -8.02 0.65 -16.31
CA ASP A 373 -9.25 0.31 -17.03
C ASP A 373 -10.46 0.95 -16.38
N VAL A 374 -11.10 1.87 -17.09
CA VAL A 374 -12.23 2.65 -16.59
C VAL A 374 -13.51 1.81 -16.42
N GLY A 375 -13.65 0.76 -17.22
CA GLY A 375 -14.84 -0.11 -17.24
C GLY A 375 -14.93 -1.00 -16.01
N ILE A 376 -13.80 -1.62 -15.65
CA ILE A 376 -13.72 -2.61 -14.55
C ILE A 376 -13.38 -1.96 -13.23
N SER A 377 -12.70 -0.80 -13.24
CA SER A 377 -12.33 -0.09 -12.01
C SER A 377 -13.56 0.57 -11.38
N VAL A 378 -13.73 0.34 -10.07
CA VAL A 378 -14.90 0.81 -9.31
C VAL A 378 -14.48 1.26 -7.92
N SER A 379 -14.95 2.42 -7.47
CA SER A 379 -14.93 2.83 -6.06
C SER A 379 -16.36 2.82 -5.51
N ARG A 380 -16.62 2.03 -4.45
CA ARG A 380 -17.94 1.98 -3.81
C ARG A 380 -18.21 3.23 -2.96
N VAL A 381 -17.19 3.97 -2.58
CA VAL A 381 -17.30 5.28 -1.91
C VAL A 381 -17.58 6.38 -2.95
N GLY A 382 -16.90 6.31 -4.09
CA GLY A 382 -17.12 7.18 -5.24
C GLY A 382 -17.04 8.67 -4.91
N GLY A 383 -17.93 9.47 -5.47
CA GLY A 383 -17.94 10.93 -5.32
C GLY A 383 -18.11 11.46 -3.88
N SER A 384 -18.35 10.59 -2.88
CA SER A 384 -18.32 10.99 -1.47
C SER A 384 -16.90 11.26 -0.97
N ALA A 385 -15.89 10.62 -1.62
CA ALA A 385 -14.47 10.83 -1.35
C ALA A 385 -13.82 11.83 -2.30
N GLN A 386 -14.57 12.70 -2.94
CA GLN A 386 -14.06 13.76 -3.80
C GLN A 386 -14.34 15.14 -3.24
N THR A 387 -13.45 16.10 -3.49
CA THR A 387 -13.74 17.51 -3.28
C THR A 387 -14.86 17.95 -4.23
N LYS A 388 -15.57 19.02 -3.87
CA LYS A 388 -16.65 19.54 -4.73
C LYS A 388 -16.13 20.00 -6.09
N ALA A 389 -14.90 20.51 -6.15
CA ALA A 389 -14.24 20.89 -7.39
C ALA A 389 -14.01 19.67 -8.28
N MET A 390 -13.36 18.62 -7.76
CA MET A 390 -13.10 17.41 -8.52
C MET A 390 -14.39 16.75 -9.01
N LYS A 391 -15.40 16.63 -8.15
CA LYS A 391 -16.72 16.07 -8.50
C LYS A 391 -17.39 16.84 -9.64
N ALA A 392 -17.25 18.18 -9.68
CA ALA A 392 -17.84 19.01 -10.72
C ALA A 392 -17.17 18.84 -12.09
N VAL A 393 -15.85 18.55 -12.13
CA VAL A 393 -15.10 18.40 -13.39
C VAL A 393 -15.06 16.95 -13.89
N ALA A 394 -15.05 15.99 -12.98
CA ALA A 394 -14.93 14.56 -13.30
C ALA A 394 -16.29 13.85 -13.48
N GLY A 395 -17.41 14.52 -13.24
CA GLY A 395 -18.73 13.89 -13.17
C GLY A 395 -19.16 13.10 -14.42
N THR A 396 -18.76 13.54 -15.62
CA THR A 396 -19.06 12.87 -16.89
C THR A 396 -17.89 12.06 -17.44
N LEU A 397 -16.68 12.29 -16.96
CA LEU A 397 -15.44 11.75 -17.52
C LEU A 397 -15.47 10.22 -17.68
N LYS A 398 -15.96 9.52 -16.67
CA LYS A 398 -16.06 8.05 -16.70
C LYS A 398 -17.01 7.58 -17.78
N LEU A 399 -18.14 8.27 -17.97
CA LEU A 399 -19.13 7.95 -19.00
C LEU A 399 -18.57 8.26 -20.39
N ASP A 400 -17.94 9.42 -20.56
CA ASP A 400 -17.33 9.84 -21.82
C ASP A 400 -16.26 8.83 -22.30
N LEU A 401 -15.42 8.35 -21.38
CA LEU A 401 -14.41 7.33 -21.68
C LEU A 401 -14.99 5.92 -21.92
N ALA A 402 -16.09 5.56 -21.25
CA ALA A 402 -16.75 4.30 -21.51
C ALA A 402 -17.37 4.30 -22.93
N GLN A 403 -18.04 5.38 -23.31
CA GLN A 403 -18.58 5.56 -24.67
C GLN A 403 -17.45 5.57 -25.71
N PHE A 404 -16.35 6.25 -25.43
CA PHE A 404 -15.17 6.23 -26.29
C PHE A 404 -14.68 4.80 -26.56
N ARG A 405 -14.57 3.95 -25.51
CA ARG A 405 -14.12 2.55 -25.67
C ARG A 405 -15.05 1.74 -26.56
N GLU A 406 -16.36 1.91 -26.42
CA GLU A 406 -17.35 1.26 -27.29
C GLU A 406 -17.18 1.72 -28.74
N LEU A 407 -17.06 3.04 -28.98
CA LEU A 407 -16.86 3.60 -30.31
C LEU A 407 -15.52 3.18 -30.92
N GLU A 408 -14.44 3.11 -30.16
CA GLU A 408 -13.13 2.64 -30.60
C GLU A 408 -13.19 1.20 -31.08
N ALA A 409 -13.90 0.32 -30.36
CA ALA A 409 -14.14 -1.05 -30.79
C ALA A 409 -14.93 -1.10 -32.12
N PHE A 410 -15.98 -0.30 -32.27
CA PHE A 410 -16.73 -0.22 -33.53
C PHE A 410 -15.90 0.32 -34.71
N ALA A 411 -15.10 1.35 -34.48
CA ALA A 411 -14.22 1.95 -35.49
C ALA A 411 -13.18 0.94 -36.01
N SER A 412 -12.68 0.05 -35.15
CA SER A 412 -11.71 -0.97 -35.52
C SER A 412 -12.27 -2.03 -36.47
N PHE A 413 -13.60 -2.22 -36.53
CA PHE A 413 -14.28 -3.13 -37.47
C PHE A 413 -14.61 -2.47 -38.81
N GLY A 414 -14.14 -1.23 -39.09
CA GLY A 414 -14.31 -0.57 -40.40
C GLY A 414 -15.73 -0.01 -40.64
N SER A 415 -16.49 0.23 -39.58
CA SER A 415 -17.81 0.87 -39.68
C SER A 415 -17.68 2.36 -40.00
N GLU A 416 -18.46 2.88 -40.92
CA GLU A 416 -18.58 4.33 -41.13
C GLU A 416 -19.28 4.97 -39.92
N LEU A 417 -18.51 5.82 -39.20
CA LEU A 417 -19.06 6.60 -38.08
C LEU A 417 -19.70 7.90 -38.61
N ASP A 418 -20.80 8.28 -38.01
CA ASP A 418 -21.41 9.59 -38.24
C ASP A 418 -20.52 10.72 -37.63
N ALA A 419 -20.83 11.96 -38.00
CA ALA A 419 -20.00 13.10 -37.57
C ALA A 419 -19.97 13.28 -36.03
N VAL A 420 -21.06 12.94 -35.33
CA VAL A 420 -21.15 13.04 -33.87
C VAL A 420 -20.28 11.98 -33.20
N SER A 421 -20.42 10.72 -33.65
CA SER A 421 -19.60 9.61 -33.13
C SER A 421 -18.12 9.81 -33.40
N LYS A 422 -17.76 10.41 -34.55
CA LYS A 422 -16.38 10.75 -34.87
C LYS A 422 -15.84 11.81 -33.93
N ALA A 423 -16.59 12.88 -33.64
CA ALA A 423 -16.19 13.91 -32.70
C ALA A 423 -16.03 13.37 -31.26
N GLN A 424 -16.90 12.42 -30.84
CA GLN A 424 -16.76 11.74 -29.55
C GLN A 424 -15.51 10.85 -29.51
N LEU A 425 -15.21 10.16 -30.59
CA LEU A 425 -14.00 9.34 -30.69
C LEU A 425 -12.74 10.21 -30.60
N ASP A 426 -12.66 11.32 -31.34
CA ASP A 426 -11.55 12.26 -31.33
C ASP A 426 -11.35 12.87 -29.93
N ARG A 427 -12.43 13.25 -29.26
CA ARG A 427 -12.40 13.74 -27.90
C ARG A 427 -11.91 12.68 -26.91
N GLY A 428 -12.31 11.42 -27.07
CA GLY A 428 -11.88 10.31 -26.24
C GLY A 428 -10.39 10.06 -26.33
N TYR A 429 -9.78 10.17 -27.53
CA TYR A 429 -8.33 10.08 -27.68
C TYR A 429 -7.60 11.20 -26.92
N LYS A 430 -8.10 12.44 -27.00
CA LYS A 430 -7.51 13.60 -26.30
C LYS A 430 -7.64 13.48 -24.80
N LEU A 431 -8.80 13.02 -24.29
CA LEU A 431 -9.00 12.73 -22.86
C LEU A 431 -8.09 11.60 -22.38
N THR A 432 -7.91 10.55 -23.17
CA THR A 432 -6.99 9.46 -22.85
C THR A 432 -5.54 9.97 -22.78
N GLU A 433 -5.13 10.83 -23.71
CA GLU A 433 -3.77 11.43 -23.69
C GLU A 433 -3.59 12.37 -22.49
N LEU A 434 -4.62 13.17 -22.15
CA LEU A 434 -4.61 14.06 -20.98
C LEU A 434 -4.45 13.28 -19.66
N LEU A 435 -5.07 12.10 -19.55
CA LEU A 435 -5.01 11.27 -18.34
C LEU A 435 -3.68 10.54 -18.15
N LYS A 436 -2.82 10.49 -19.18
CA LYS A 436 -1.50 9.92 -19.03
C LYS A 436 -0.65 10.80 -18.09
N GLN A 437 0.16 10.14 -17.28
CA GLN A 437 1.00 10.79 -16.27
C GLN A 437 2.37 10.11 -16.20
N GLY A 438 3.41 10.90 -15.92
CA GLY A 438 4.76 10.38 -15.74
C GLY A 438 4.87 9.52 -14.47
N LEU A 439 5.90 8.69 -14.43
CA LEU A 439 6.25 7.91 -13.25
C LEU A 439 6.78 8.86 -12.16
N HIS A 440 6.38 8.61 -10.92
CA HIS A 440 6.79 9.40 -9.73
C HIS A 440 6.55 10.92 -9.88
N SER A 441 5.43 11.25 -10.53
CA SER A 441 5.04 12.64 -10.78
C SER A 441 3.58 12.87 -10.37
N PRO A 442 3.24 12.68 -9.09
CA PRO A 442 1.90 12.95 -8.60
C PRO A 442 1.56 14.45 -8.77
N MET A 443 0.33 14.73 -9.16
CA MET A 443 -0.16 16.07 -9.43
C MET A 443 -1.07 16.56 -8.28
N PRO A 444 -0.88 17.79 -7.76
CA PRO A 444 -1.78 18.36 -6.75
C PRO A 444 -3.23 18.47 -7.25
N MET A 445 -4.19 18.32 -6.34
CA MET A 445 -5.63 18.28 -6.66
C MET A 445 -6.09 19.52 -7.41
N GLU A 446 -5.66 20.70 -7.03
CA GLU A 446 -5.98 21.98 -7.67
C GLU A 446 -5.53 22.01 -9.13
N GLU A 447 -4.39 21.44 -9.44
CA GLU A 447 -3.87 21.34 -10.82
C GLU A 447 -4.62 20.29 -11.63
N GLN A 448 -4.93 19.13 -11.02
CA GLN A 448 -5.78 18.12 -11.65
C GLN A 448 -7.15 18.71 -12.05
N VAL A 449 -7.75 19.52 -11.19
CA VAL A 449 -9.04 20.17 -11.46
C VAL A 449 -8.96 21.08 -12.69
N VAL A 450 -7.91 21.89 -12.82
CA VAL A 450 -7.72 22.79 -13.97
C VAL A 450 -7.50 21.98 -15.26
N SER A 451 -6.63 20.98 -15.21
CA SER A 451 -6.34 20.09 -16.35
C SER A 451 -7.59 19.37 -16.84
N LEU A 452 -8.33 18.73 -15.93
CA LEU A 452 -9.55 18.00 -16.25
C LEU A 452 -10.69 18.94 -16.69
N TYR A 453 -10.76 20.15 -16.14
CA TYR A 453 -11.70 21.16 -16.60
C TYR A 453 -11.48 21.51 -18.07
N ALA A 454 -10.22 21.76 -18.46
CA ALA A 454 -9.86 22.01 -19.84
C ALA A 454 -10.27 20.87 -20.77
N GLY A 455 -10.02 19.60 -20.35
CA GLY A 455 -10.40 18.42 -21.12
C GLY A 455 -11.91 18.24 -21.25
N THR A 456 -12.64 18.26 -20.14
CA THR A 456 -14.07 17.97 -20.11
C THR A 456 -14.96 19.09 -20.70
N LYS A 457 -14.46 20.34 -20.74
CA LYS A 457 -15.18 21.47 -21.31
C LYS A 457 -14.88 21.76 -22.78
N GLY A 458 -14.10 20.88 -23.44
CA GLY A 458 -13.87 20.93 -24.89
C GLY A 458 -12.76 21.89 -25.35
N PHE A 459 -11.93 22.43 -24.44
CA PHE A 459 -10.83 23.29 -24.83
C PHE A 459 -9.72 22.56 -25.59
N LEU A 460 -9.75 21.23 -25.61
CA LEU A 460 -8.83 20.38 -26.36
C LEU A 460 -9.36 19.99 -27.75
N ASP A 461 -10.64 20.28 -28.08
CA ASP A 461 -11.30 19.73 -29.25
C ASP A 461 -10.64 20.12 -30.57
N ASP A 462 -10.02 21.30 -30.64
CA ASP A 462 -9.31 21.82 -31.82
C ASP A 462 -7.81 21.49 -31.85
N LEU A 463 -7.29 20.73 -30.86
CA LEU A 463 -5.87 20.40 -30.77
C LEU A 463 -5.60 19.01 -31.38
N GLU A 464 -4.38 18.84 -31.89
CA GLU A 464 -3.89 17.50 -32.23
C GLU A 464 -3.58 16.70 -30.95
N VAL A 465 -3.80 15.38 -30.99
CA VAL A 465 -3.53 14.50 -29.82
C VAL A 465 -2.08 14.61 -29.34
N SER A 466 -1.12 14.79 -30.26
CA SER A 466 0.30 14.97 -29.94
C SER A 466 0.61 16.23 -29.12
N ASP A 467 -0.24 17.25 -29.21
CA ASP A 467 -0.05 18.53 -28.53
C ASP A 467 -0.69 18.60 -27.15
N VAL A 468 -1.55 17.63 -26.78
CA VAL A 468 -2.32 17.64 -25.53
C VAL A 468 -1.42 17.71 -24.29
N ARG A 469 -0.33 16.94 -24.25
CA ARG A 469 0.59 16.94 -23.10
C ARG A 469 1.33 18.27 -22.96
N ARG A 470 1.79 18.83 -24.11
CA ARG A 470 2.45 20.13 -24.13
C ARG A 470 1.47 21.23 -23.69
N PHE A 471 0.24 21.17 -24.17
CA PHE A 471 -0.83 22.09 -23.77
C PHE A 471 -1.06 22.03 -22.24
N GLU A 472 -1.19 20.83 -21.67
CA GLU A 472 -1.38 20.66 -20.22
C GLU A 472 -0.22 21.26 -19.43
N GLN A 473 1.01 20.92 -19.82
CA GLN A 473 2.19 21.41 -19.12
C GLN A 473 2.28 22.95 -19.14
N GLU A 474 2.16 23.56 -20.32
CA GLU A 474 2.22 25.01 -20.49
C GLU A 474 1.02 25.71 -19.78
N LEU A 475 -0.18 25.11 -19.79
CA LEU A 475 -1.35 25.60 -19.07
C LEU A 475 -1.08 25.64 -17.56
N LEU A 476 -0.58 24.56 -16.98
CA LEU A 476 -0.30 24.50 -15.55
C LEU A 476 0.83 25.45 -15.13
N GLU A 477 1.86 25.62 -15.96
CA GLU A 477 2.93 26.62 -15.73
C GLU A 477 2.36 28.05 -15.72
N GLU A 478 1.42 28.37 -16.62
CA GLU A 478 0.75 29.66 -16.63
C GLU A 478 -0.13 29.84 -15.39
N PHE A 479 -0.87 28.81 -14.98
CA PHE A 479 -1.69 28.87 -13.78
C PHE A 479 -0.84 29.07 -12.52
N ARG A 480 0.28 28.40 -12.40
CA ARG A 480 1.23 28.58 -11.28
C ARG A 480 1.79 30.00 -11.23
N SER A 481 2.07 30.61 -12.39
CA SER A 481 2.72 31.91 -12.48
C SER A 481 1.75 33.10 -12.44
N ARG A 482 0.58 33.02 -13.13
CA ARG A 482 -0.33 34.14 -13.32
C ARG A 482 -1.66 34.01 -12.59
N TYR A 483 -2.09 32.80 -12.34
CA TYR A 483 -3.39 32.48 -11.73
C TYR A 483 -3.25 31.66 -10.44
N SER A 484 -2.16 31.89 -9.71
CA SER A 484 -1.89 31.23 -8.42
C SER A 484 -3.03 31.41 -7.42
N ASP A 485 -3.74 32.53 -7.47
CA ASP A 485 -4.88 32.81 -6.61
C ASP A 485 -6.05 31.86 -6.87
N LEU A 486 -6.32 31.52 -8.15
CA LEU A 486 -7.35 30.55 -8.51
C LEU A 486 -6.98 29.14 -8.02
N LEU A 487 -5.72 28.73 -8.15
CA LEU A 487 -5.24 27.47 -7.60
C LEU A 487 -5.36 27.44 -6.07
N GLY A 488 -4.97 28.54 -5.41
CA GLY A 488 -5.09 28.70 -3.96
C GLY A 488 -6.55 28.64 -3.47
N GLU A 489 -7.50 29.21 -4.22
CA GLU A 489 -8.92 29.12 -3.93
C GLU A 489 -9.45 27.70 -4.06
N ILE A 490 -9.08 26.95 -5.13
CA ILE A 490 -9.46 25.55 -5.29
C ILE A 490 -8.91 24.71 -4.13
N LYS A 491 -7.64 24.90 -3.80
CA LYS A 491 -6.95 24.17 -2.74
C LYS A 491 -7.60 24.37 -1.37
N SER A 492 -7.87 25.62 -1.00
CA SER A 492 -8.38 25.97 0.33
C SER A 492 -9.86 25.70 0.50
N SER A 493 -10.68 25.95 -0.52
CA SER A 493 -12.13 25.79 -0.46
C SER A 493 -12.62 24.39 -0.84
N GLY A 494 -11.83 23.65 -1.62
CA GLY A 494 -12.25 22.40 -2.27
C GLY A 494 -13.40 22.58 -3.27
N LYS A 495 -13.66 23.81 -3.73
CA LYS A 495 -14.72 24.15 -4.68
C LYS A 495 -14.12 24.75 -5.95
N LEU A 496 -14.88 24.71 -7.04
CA LEU A 496 -14.50 25.48 -8.22
C LEU A 496 -14.54 26.98 -7.89
N PRO A 497 -13.55 27.75 -8.34
CA PRO A 497 -13.59 29.21 -8.26
C PRO A 497 -14.69 29.77 -9.17
N ASP A 498 -14.75 31.09 -9.29
CA ASP A 498 -15.63 31.74 -10.25
C ASP A 498 -15.43 31.13 -11.65
N LYS A 499 -16.50 30.53 -12.19
CA LYS A 499 -16.45 29.79 -13.46
C LYS A 499 -16.06 30.70 -14.62
N ASP A 500 -16.54 31.93 -14.62
CA ASP A 500 -16.28 32.87 -15.73
C ASP A 500 -14.79 33.23 -15.76
N LYS A 501 -14.18 33.47 -14.60
CA LYS A 501 -12.74 33.76 -14.49
C LYS A 501 -11.89 32.57 -14.89
N LEU A 502 -12.27 31.35 -14.46
CA LEU A 502 -11.55 30.12 -14.82
C LEU A 502 -11.62 29.88 -16.33
N GLU A 503 -12.82 30.02 -16.91
CA GLU A 503 -13.01 29.83 -18.35
C GLU A 503 -12.29 30.89 -19.17
N GLU A 504 -12.33 32.16 -18.77
CA GLU A 504 -11.60 33.25 -19.45
C GLU A 504 -10.09 33.00 -19.44
N ALA A 505 -9.54 32.57 -18.30
CA ALA A 505 -8.12 32.23 -18.19
C ALA A 505 -7.73 31.08 -19.14
N ILE A 506 -8.50 30.00 -19.15
CA ILE A 506 -8.23 28.85 -20.03
C ILE A 506 -8.44 29.24 -21.50
N LYS A 507 -9.50 29.99 -21.87
CA LYS A 507 -9.74 30.47 -23.24
C LYS A 507 -8.62 31.36 -23.75
N ALA A 508 -8.16 32.31 -22.92
CA ALA A 508 -7.06 33.20 -23.27
C ALA A 508 -5.75 32.42 -23.51
N PHE A 509 -5.47 31.41 -22.69
CA PHE A 509 -4.34 30.51 -22.88
C PHE A 509 -4.47 29.68 -24.16
N THR A 510 -5.61 28.99 -24.36
CA THR A 510 -5.88 28.12 -25.51
C THR A 510 -5.67 28.85 -26.82
N LYS A 511 -6.17 30.11 -26.94
CA LYS A 511 -6.00 30.93 -28.12
C LYS A 511 -4.51 31.19 -28.41
N ARG A 512 -3.75 31.61 -27.40
CA ARG A 512 -2.29 31.86 -27.56
C ARG A 512 -1.53 30.60 -27.94
N PHE A 513 -1.88 29.48 -27.33
CA PHE A 513 -1.26 28.19 -27.63
C PHE A 513 -1.51 27.78 -29.09
N GLN A 514 -2.75 27.89 -29.59
CA GLN A 514 -3.11 27.61 -30.98
C GLN A 514 -2.36 28.54 -31.97
N ASP A 515 -2.26 29.83 -31.67
CA ASP A 515 -1.54 30.81 -32.50
C ASP A 515 -0.03 30.47 -32.54
N SER A 516 0.56 30.09 -31.41
CA SER A 516 1.97 29.68 -31.33
C SER A 516 2.26 28.39 -32.11
N THR A 517 1.33 27.42 -32.05
CA THR A 517 1.45 26.13 -32.74
C THR A 517 1.35 26.33 -34.27
N LYS A 518 0.42 27.18 -34.74
CA LYS A 518 0.30 27.55 -36.16
C LYS A 518 1.55 28.28 -36.67
N ALA A 519 2.12 29.18 -35.87
CA ALA A 519 3.33 29.89 -36.20
C ALA A 519 4.55 28.94 -36.35
N LYS A 520 4.70 27.96 -35.44
CA LYS A 520 5.72 26.91 -35.52
C LYS A 520 5.56 26.03 -36.77
N ALA A 521 4.33 25.59 -37.06
CA ALA A 521 4.04 24.77 -38.23
C ALA A 521 4.36 25.53 -39.54
N ALA A 522 4.17 26.84 -39.58
CA ALA A 522 4.53 27.69 -40.71
C ALA A 522 6.04 27.89 -40.85
N SER A 523 6.79 27.89 -39.74
CA SER A 523 8.28 28.02 -39.76
C SER A 523 9.00 26.73 -40.16
N ASP A 524 8.40 25.56 -39.84
CA ASP A 524 9.02 24.23 -40.09
C ASP A 524 8.76 23.68 -41.51
N GLY A 525 8.18 24.47 -42.43
CA GLY A 525 8.12 24.19 -43.87
C GLY A 525 7.41 22.88 -44.27
N LYS A 526 6.48 22.33 -43.46
CA LYS A 526 5.63 21.23 -43.90
C LYS A 526 4.43 21.78 -44.68
N PRO A 527 4.28 21.48 -45.98
CA PRO A 527 3.08 21.88 -46.72
C PRO A 527 1.87 21.12 -46.15
N ALA A 528 0.80 21.87 -45.90
CA ALA A 528 -0.51 21.33 -45.58
C ALA A 528 -0.90 20.24 -46.58
N ALA A 529 -1.32 19.08 -46.10
CA ALA A 529 -1.86 18.02 -46.93
C ALA A 529 -3.04 18.57 -47.73
N LYS A 530 -2.81 18.78 -49.04
CA LYS A 530 -3.89 19.03 -49.99
C LYS A 530 -4.62 17.74 -50.27
N ASP A 531 -5.93 17.80 -50.24
CA ASP A 531 -6.84 16.79 -50.74
C ASP A 531 -6.41 16.34 -52.16
N ASP A 532 -5.93 15.11 -52.30
CA ASP A 532 -5.89 14.41 -53.58
C ASP A 532 -7.04 13.38 -53.66
N LYS A 533 -8.20 13.91 -54.09
CA LYS A 533 -9.19 13.15 -54.83
C LYS A 533 -8.83 13.32 -56.29
N ALA A 534 -8.18 12.32 -56.93
CA ALA A 534 -8.49 11.94 -58.30
C ALA A 534 -7.54 10.80 -58.82
N ALA A 535 -8.20 9.83 -59.43
CA ALA A 535 -7.70 8.91 -60.44
C ALA A 535 -6.98 7.62 -60.01
N ALA A 536 -7.78 6.63 -59.63
CA ALA A 536 -7.47 5.23 -59.95
C ALA A 536 -7.83 4.96 -61.41
N LYS A 537 -6.86 4.62 -62.22
CA LYS A 537 -7.05 3.91 -63.50
C LYS A 537 -6.21 2.66 -63.51
N ASP A 538 -6.92 1.58 -63.71
CA ASP A 538 -6.57 0.26 -64.25
C ASP A 538 -5.09 0.01 -64.60
N GLU A 539 -4.48 -1.00 -63.93
CA GLU A 539 -3.55 -1.92 -64.58
C GLU A 539 -3.68 -3.33 -63.98
N LYS A 540 -4.08 -4.29 -64.83
CA LYS A 540 -4.05 -5.72 -64.56
C LYS A 540 -2.63 -6.23 -64.56
N PRO A 541 -2.25 -7.11 -63.66
CA PRO A 541 -1.03 -7.91 -63.85
C PRO A 541 -1.37 -9.17 -64.66
N ALA A 542 -0.55 -9.36 -65.68
CA ALA A 542 -0.48 -10.57 -66.49
C ALA A 542 0.10 -11.74 -65.70
N ALA A 543 -0.45 -12.91 -65.98
CA ALA A 543 0.01 -14.19 -65.49
C ALA A 543 1.38 -14.56 -66.11
N GLU A 544 2.29 -15.03 -65.26
CA GLU A 544 3.39 -15.87 -65.72
C GLU A 544 3.45 -17.17 -64.95
N LYS A 545 3.34 -18.26 -65.76
CA LYS A 545 3.56 -19.65 -65.32
C LYS A 545 5.04 -19.93 -65.32
N SER A 546 5.51 -20.75 -64.40
CA SER A 546 6.27 -22.01 -64.57
C SER A 546 7.07 -22.29 -63.32
N ALA A 547 6.81 -23.42 -62.73
CA ALA A 547 7.57 -24.67 -62.85
C ALA A 547 8.92 -24.65 -62.11
N GLY A 548 9.02 -25.53 -61.14
CA GLY A 548 10.20 -25.93 -60.38
C GLY A 548 9.86 -26.48 -59.03
#